data_2478bdba728c120fbd8775d45ffa2450
#
_entry.id   2478bdba728c120fbd8775d45ffa2450
#
_cell.length_a   1.000
_cell.length_b   1.000
_cell.length_c   1.000
_cell.angle_alpha   90.00
_cell.angle_beta   90.00
_cell.angle_gamma   90.00
#
_symmetry.space_group_name_H-M   'P 1'
#
loop_
_entity.id
_entity.type
_entity.pdbx_description
1 polymer ?
#
loop_
_entity_poly.entity_id
_entity_poly.type
_entity_poly.pdbx_seq_one_letter_code
_entity_poly.pdbx_strand_id
1 'polypeptide(L)'
;GNNILALEPFNLAIYLLNLSVIFKIGQILFDLKTGFSAALVIGLFPTFLLHSTQPLRDPLFILIFFVILLILISILKETLTLKRFTAALIICYLLFIVMWLIREGAYPIYAVEVISMFCLFILKYRQTLKQRFKEILIFGCFLSLVLTIPFIYKNFQPNNIEVAPKTIEMIKNSRKVLKAKLENQYFSKTLLIINMTRLKFIGPEMEPGSTIDGDVTFLNIGDVLMFVPRAVLIGTLAPFPNTWFEQGKSFGKIGRLISAAETFVFYILMICAAFTIYAYRKSIEVWFLVFLAFCGTSSLGFFVGNVGTLYRLRYVFWFMLIIIGCRGVFIIMDLISKKYFKEQKINT
;
A
#
# COMPACT_ATOMS: atom_id res chain seq x y z
N GLY A 1 34.66 -10.32 8.71
CA GLY A 1 33.45 -9.78 9.35
C GLY A 1 32.60 -9.06 8.33
N ASN A 2 31.33 -9.42 8.23
CA ASN A 2 30.40 -8.75 7.33
C ASN A 2 30.18 -7.32 7.84
N ASN A 3 30.75 -6.35 7.13
CA ASN A 3 30.61 -4.94 7.48
C ASN A 3 29.23 -4.45 7.06
N ILE A 4 28.25 -4.44 8.00
CA ILE A 4 26.87 -3.98 7.76
C ILE A 4 26.85 -2.52 7.30
N LEU A 5 27.81 -1.68 7.74
CA LEU A 5 27.93 -0.28 7.33
C LEU A 5 28.19 -0.12 5.82
N ALA A 6 28.75 -1.14 5.16
CA ALA A 6 28.93 -1.10 3.69
C ALA A 6 27.61 -1.08 2.90
N LEU A 7 26.47 -1.42 3.54
CA LEU A 7 25.15 -1.36 2.92
C LEU A 7 24.47 0.01 3.05
N GLU A 8 24.97 0.91 3.90
CA GLU A 8 24.35 2.23 4.10
C GLU A 8 24.26 3.09 2.82
N PRO A 9 25.30 3.18 1.98
CA PRO A 9 25.19 3.94 0.72
C PRO A 9 24.13 3.38 -0.22
N PHE A 10 23.97 2.05 -0.24
CA PHE A 10 22.95 1.39 -1.05
C PHE A 10 21.53 1.69 -0.52
N ASN A 11 21.33 1.63 0.80
CA ASN A 11 20.07 1.98 1.43
C ASN A 11 19.71 3.45 1.19
N LEU A 12 20.68 4.36 1.29
CA LEU A 12 20.49 5.77 0.99
C LEU A 12 20.11 5.98 -0.48
N ALA A 13 20.77 5.28 -1.42
CA ALA A 13 20.41 5.34 -2.83
C ALA A 13 18.96 4.89 -3.08
N ILE A 14 18.53 3.78 -2.47
CA ILE A 14 17.14 3.30 -2.56
C ILE A 14 16.18 4.34 -1.99
N TYR A 15 16.50 4.95 -0.86
CA TYR A 15 15.68 5.99 -0.25
C TYR A 15 15.50 7.20 -1.19
N LEU A 16 16.60 7.72 -1.76
CA LEU A 16 16.56 8.85 -2.69
C LEU A 16 15.82 8.50 -3.99
N LEU A 17 15.96 7.28 -4.48
CA LEU A 17 15.20 6.79 -5.62
C LEU A 17 13.70 6.71 -5.33
N ASN A 18 13.31 6.25 -4.13
CA ASN A 18 11.90 6.28 -3.70
C ASN A 18 11.33 7.71 -3.78
N LEU A 19 12.03 8.69 -3.20
CA LEU A 19 11.60 10.09 -3.23
C LEU A 19 11.51 10.64 -4.66
N SER A 20 12.47 10.26 -5.53
CA SER A 20 12.49 10.66 -6.93
C SER A 20 11.30 10.09 -7.72
N VAL A 21 10.94 8.83 -7.50
CA VAL A 21 9.79 8.18 -8.15
C VAL A 21 8.49 8.80 -7.65
N ILE A 22 8.35 9.03 -6.34
CA ILE A 22 7.19 9.70 -5.73
C ILE A 22 7.01 11.12 -6.30
N PHE A 23 8.11 11.90 -6.36
CA PHE A 23 8.12 13.19 -7.02
C PHE A 23 7.58 13.09 -8.45
N LYS A 24 8.07 12.14 -9.23
CA LYS A 24 7.68 11.95 -10.63
C LYS A 24 6.20 11.59 -10.79
N ILE A 25 5.68 10.73 -9.92
CA ILE A 25 4.24 10.38 -9.90
C ILE A 25 3.40 11.62 -9.61
N GLY A 26 3.73 12.39 -8.58
CA GLY A 26 3.02 13.64 -8.25
C GLY A 26 3.08 14.67 -9.38
N GLN A 27 4.24 14.80 -10.05
CA GLN A 27 4.44 15.67 -11.20
C GLN A 27 3.57 15.22 -12.39
N ILE A 28 3.54 13.93 -12.71
CA ILE A 28 2.77 13.42 -13.83
C ILE A 28 1.27 13.55 -13.56
N LEU A 29 0.81 13.25 -12.35
CA LEU A 29 -0.61 13.30 -12.02
C LEU A 29 -1.15 14.72 -11.96
N PHE A 30 -0.39 15.63 -11.38
CA PHE A 30 -0.83 16.99 -11.07
C PHE A 30 0.14 18.04 -11.61
N ASP A 31 1.18 18.37 -10.86
CA ASP A 31 2.18 19.37 -11.21
C ASP A 31 3.49 19.23 -10.41
N LEU A 32 4.50 20.03 -10.80
CA LEU A 32 5.83 20.02 -10.18
C LEU A 32 5.77 20.33 -8.67
N LYS A 33 4.93 21.29 -8.26
CA LYS A 33 4.80 21.71 -6.86
C LYS A 33 4.26 20.56 -6.01
N THR A 34 3.24 19.88 -6.50
CA THR A 34 2.65 18.73 -5.82
C THR A 34 3.66 17.57 -5.69
N GLY A 35 4.38 17.25 -6.76
CA GLY A 35 5.40 16.21 -6.74
C GLY A 35 6.50 16.52 -5.73
N PHE A 36 7.02 17.75 -5.74
CA PHE A 36 8.05 18.19 -4.81
C PHE A 36 7.57 18.16 -3.35
N SER A 37 6.39 18.70 -3.08
CA SER A 37 5.83 18.71 -1.72
C SER A 37 5.57 17.30 -1.18
N ALA A 38 5.08 16.38 -2.02
CA ALA A 38 4.87 15.00 -1.62
C ALA A 38 6.20 14.30 -1.29
N ALA A 39 7.22 14.45 -2.14
CA ALA A 39 8.54 13.89 -1.88
C ALA A 39 9.18 14.50 -0.61
N LEU A 40 9.03 15.81 -0.40
CA LEU A 40 9.53 16.48 0.80
C LEU A 40 8.84 15.97 2.08
N VAL A 41 7.51 15.91 2.10
CA VAL A 41 6.76 15.42 3.26
C VAL A 41 7.15 13.98 3.60
N ILE A 42 7.22 13.10 2.60
CA ILE A 42 7.60 11.69 2.80
C ILE A 42 9.06 11.58 3.24
N GLY A 43 9.95 12.39 2.65
CA GLY A 43 11.37 12.43 3.01
C GLY A 43 11.61 12.94 4.43
N LEU A 44 10.69 13.75 4.98
CA LEU A 44 10.76 14.24 6.36
C LEU A 44 10.12 13.28 7.37
N PHE A 45 9.53 12.14 6.94
CA PHE A 45 8.99 11.16 7.87
C PHE A 45 10.12 10.37 8.55
N PRO A 46 10.39 10.61 9.87
CA PRO A 46 11.50 9.99 10.57
C PRO A 46 11.42 8.47 10.59
N THR A 47 10.21 7.91 10.68
CA THR A 47 10.04 6.45 10.72
C THR A 47 10.36 5.81 9.36
N PHE A 48 10.05 6.46 8.25
CA PHE A 48 10.44 5.97 6.92
C PHE A 48 11.96 6.04 6.72
N LEU A 49 12.60 7.14 7.14
CA LEU A 49 14.05 7.28 7.12
C LEU A 49 14.71 6.17 7.95
N LEU A 50 14.24 5.94 9.17
CA LEU A 50 14.76 4.93 10.11
C LEU A 50 14.63 3.51 9.54
N HIS A 51 13.52 3.20 8.87
CA HIS A 51 13.35 1.91 8.20
C HIS A 51 14.21 1.79 6.92
N SER A 52 14.54 2.90 6.28
CA SER A 52 15.38 2.91 5.08
C SER A 52 16.87 2.76 5.40
N THR A 53 17.33 3.14 6.60
CA THR A 53 18.72 2.96 7.05
C THR A 53 19.00 1.54 7.54
N GLN A 54 17.98 0.78 7.90
CA GLN A 54 18.14 -0.62 8.27
C GLN A 54 18.22 -1.51 7.03
N PRO A 55 18.96 -2.65 7.07
CA PRO A 55 19.04 -3.60 5.96
C PRO A 55 17.73 -4.40 5.83
N LEU A 56 16.64 -3.68 5.59
CA LEU A 56 15.30 -4.25 5.42
C LEU A 56 14.95 -4.35 3.94
N ARG A 57 14.15 -5.37 3.61
CA ARG A 57 13.61 -5.57 2.26
C ARG A 57 12.54 -4.54 1.88
N ASP A 58 11.97 -3.85 2.87
CA ASP A 58 10.82 -2.98 2.69
C ASP A 58 11.10 -1.75 1.79
N PRO A 59 12.21 -1.01 1.92
CA PRO A 59 12.50 0.14 1.04
C PRO A 59 12.64 -0.23 -0.43
N LEU A 60 13.30 -1.37 -0.73
CA LEU A 60 13.42 -1.88 -2.09
C LEU A 60 12.08 -2.32 -2.66
N PHE A 61 11.26 -2.98 -1.84
CA PHE A 61 9.91 -3.34 -2.19
C PHE A 61 9.05 -2.11 -2.55
N ILE A 62 9.10 -1.05 -1.72
CA ILE A 62 8.40 0.20 -1.97
C ILE A 62 8.87 0.83 -3.28
N LEU A 63 10.17 0.87 -3.53
CA LEU A 63 10.74 1.41 -4.76
C LEU A 63 10.18 0.70 -6.00
N ILE A 64 10.25 -0.63 -6.02
CA ILE A 64 9.79 -1.41 -7.17
C ILE A 64 8.30 -1.22 -7.38
N PHE A 65 7.50 -1.23 -6.31
CA PHE A 65 6.07 -0.98 -6.39
C PHE A 65 5.77 0.39 -7.02
N PHE A 66 6.44 1.45 -6.57
CA PHE A 66 6.22 2.80 -7.12
C PHE A 66 6.76 2.97 -8.54
N VAL A 67 7.82 2.25 -8.94
CA VAL A 67 8.28 2.21 -10.34
C VAL A 67 7.22 1.56 -11.23
N ILE A 68 6.65 0.43 -10.81
CA ILE A 68 5.55 -0.22 -11.55
C ILE A 68 4.36 0.74 -11.63
N LEU A 69 3.95 1.34 -10.52
CA LEU A 69 2.85 2.29 -10.47
C LEU A 69 3.09 3.49 -11.41
N LEU A 70 4.32 4.02 -11.44
CA LEU A 70 4.70 5.10 -12.36
C LEU A 70 4.52 4.69 -13.83
N ILE A 71 4.98 3.49 -14.19
CA ILE A 71 4.81 2.96 -15.55
C ILE A 71 3.33 2.79 -15.89
N LEU A 72 2.54 2.21 -14.99
CA LEU A 72 1.10 2.01 -15.20
C LEU A 72 0.33 3.33 -15.34
N ILE A 73 0.64 4.34 -14.52
CA ILE A 73 0.06 5.69 -14.63
C ILE A 73 0.45 6.32 -15.97
N SER A 74 1.69 6.17 -16.41
CA SER A 74 2.15 6.70 -17.71
C SER A 74 1.41 6.04 -18.87
N ILE A 75 1.14 4.74 -18.81
CA ILE A 75 0.31 4.01 -19.79
C ILE A 75 -1.12 4.57 -19.82
N LEU A 76 -1.69 4.93 -18.66
CA LEU A 76 -3.02 5.55 -18.63
C LEU A 76 -3.00 6.97 -19.19
N LYS A 77 -1.99 7.76 -18.89
CA LYS A 77 -1.98 9.20 -19.19
C LYS A 77 -1.53 9.51 -20.62
N GLU A 78 -0.59 8.75 -21.13
CA GLU A 78 0.03 9.00 -22.43
C GLU A 78 -0.40 7.98 -23.48
N THR A 79 -0.54 8.42 -24.74
CA THR A 79 -0.71 7.52 -25.88
C THR A 79 0.65 6.99 -26.31
N LEU A 80 1.03 5.83 -25.79
CA LEU A 80 2.30 5.20 -26.15
C LEU A 80 2.22 4.52 -27.52
N THR A 81 3.34 4.51 -28.24
CA THR A 81 3.48 3.63 -29.41
C THR A 81 3.44 2.16 -28.96
N LEU A 82 2.96 1.26 -29.82
CA LEU A 82 2.84 -0.16 -29.50
C LEU A 82 4.16 -0.76 -28.98
N LYS A 83 5.31 -0.37 -29.57
CA LYS A 83 6.63 -0.81 -29.10
C LYS A 83 6.93 -0.37 -27.67
N ARG A 84 6.68 0.91 -27.35
CA ARG A 84 6.90 1.46 -25.97
C ARG A 84 5.93 0.83 -24.98
N PHE A 85 4.68 0.64 -25.37
CA PHE A 85 3.68 -0.03 -24.55
C PHE A 85 4.10 -1.46 -24.18
N THR A 86 4.52 -2.26 -25.17
CA THR A 86 4.97 -3.64 -24.95
C THR A 86 6.24 -3.67 -24.07
N ALA A 87 7.22 -2.80 -24.34
CA ALA A 87 8.43 -2.71 -23.54
C ALA A 87 8.12 -2.35 -22.06
N ALA A 88 7.20 -1.41 -21.84
CA ALA A 88 6.76 -1.03 -20.50
C ALA A 88 6.14 -2.21 -19.72
N LEU A 89 5.29 -3.02 -20.36
CA LEU A 89 4.71 -4.21 -19.76
C LEU A 89 5.73 -5.32 -19.50
N ILE A 90 6.72 -5.50 -20.37
CA ILE A 90 7.83 -6.45 -20.14
C ILE A 90 8.63 -6.03 -18.92
N ILE A 91 8.97 -4.74 -18.79
CA ILE A 91 9.68 -4.20 -17.62
C ILE A 91 8.85 -4.43 -16.36
N CYS A 92 7.55 -4.11 -16.40
CA CYS A 92 6.65 -4.39 -15.26
C CYS A 92 6.66 -5.87 -14.89
N TYR A 93 6.61 -6.79 -15.85
CA TYR A 93 6.63 -8.22 -15.58
C TYR A 93 7.90 -8.67 -14.86
N LEU A 94 9.07 -8.20 -15.32
CA LEU A 94 10.35 -8.49 -14.67
C LEU A 94 10.38 -7.92 -13.25
N LEU A 95 9.88 -6.70 -13.04
CA LEU A 95 9.77 -6.10 -11.73
C LEU A 95 8.81 -6.87 -10.81
N PHE A 96 7.70 -7.40 -11.31
CA PHE A 96 6.81 -8.27 -10.55
C PHE A 96 7.47 -9.57 -10.11
N ILE A 97 8.33 -10.18 -10.94
CA ILE A 97 9.12 -11.34 -10.54
C ILE A 97 10.06 -10.97 -9.38
N VAL A 98 10.76 -9.84 -9.49
CA VAL A 98 11.65 -9.38 -8.40
C VAL A 98 10.87 -9.10 -7.12
N MET A 99 9.70 -8.45 -7.23
CA MET A 99 8.82 -8.23 -6.08
C MET A 99 8.36 -9.53 -5.43
N TRP A 100 8.01 -10.54 -6.23
CA TRP A 100 7.67 -11.86 -5.71
C TRP A 100 8.83 -12.47 -4.91
N LEU A 101 10.05 -12.39 -5.44
CA LEU A 101 11.25 -12.90 -4.76
C LEU A 101 11.53 -12.19 -3.44
N ILE A 102 11.24 -10.89 -3.36
CA ILE A 102 11.41 -10.09 -2.14
C ILE A 102 10.32 -10.41 -1.11
N ARG A 103 9.06 -10.52 -1.56
CA ARG A 103 7.90 -10.64 -0.66
C ARG A 103 6.71 -11.36 -1.34
N GLU A 104 6.72 -12.68 -1.33
CA GLU A 104 5.64 -13.51 -1.89
C GLU A 104 4.26 -13.21 -1.29
N GLY A 105 4.19 -12.95 0.02
CA GLY A 105 2.94 -12.65 0.74
C GLY A 105 2.22 -11.37 0.30
N ALA A 106 2.89 -10.50 -0.47
CA ALA A 106 2.30 -9.29 -1.02
C ALA A 106 1.65 -9.49 -2.41
N TYR A 107 1.74 -10.69 -2.97
CA TYR A 107 1.19 -11.02 -4.29
C TYR A 107 -0.29 -10.63 -4.50
N PRO A 108 -1.22 -10.85 -3.52
CA PRO A 108 -2.60 -10.43 -3.73
C PRO A 108 -2.76 -8.94 -4.02
N ILE A 109 -1.89 -8.10 -3.46
CA ILE A 109 -1.88 -6.65 -3.68
C ILE A 109 -1.52 -6.34 -5.14
N TYR A 110 -0.50 -7.02 -5.69
CA TYR A 110 -0.09 -6.83 -7.09
C TYR A 110 -1.14 -7.32 -8.07
N ALA A 111 -1.77 -8.46 -7.77
CA ALA A 111 -2.85 -8.98 -8.58
C ALA A 111 -4.00 -7.94 -8.68
N VAL A 112 -4.39 -7.34 -7.54
CA VAL A 112 -5.40 -6.27 -7.51
C VAL A 112 -4.93 -5.05 -8.31
N GLU A 113 -3.67 -4.65 -8.20
CA GLU A 113 -3.09 -3.52 -8.94
C GLU A 113 -3.21 -3.73 -10.46
N VAL A 114 -2.75 -4.88 -10.97
CA VAL A 114 -2.75 -5.17 -12.40
C VAL A 114 -4.18 -5.39 -12.94
N ILE A 115 -5.02 -6.11 -12.19
CA ILE A 115 -6.42 -6.34 -12.58
C ILE A 115 -7.16 -5.00 -12.66
N SER A 116 -7.05 -4.16 -11.63
CA SER A 116 -7.71 -2.86 -11.61
C SER A 116 -7.21 -1.96 -12.73
N MET A 117 -5.90 -1.96 -12.99
CA MET A 117 -5.31 -1.22 -14.10
C MET A 117 -5.82 -1.69 -15.45
N PHE A 118 -5.92 -3.00 -15.68
CA PHE A 118 -6.48 -3.55 -16.90
C PHE A 118 -7.95 -3.16 -17.11
N CYS A 119 -8.76 -3.26 -16.07
CA CYS A 119 -10.16 -2.82 -16.09
C CYS A 119 -10.27 -1.32 -16.41
N LEU A 120 -9.46 -0.47 -15.77
CA LEU A 120 -9.47 0.97 -16.02
C LEU A 120 -8.96 1.32 -17.42
N PHE A 121 -7.99 0.56 -17.95
CA PHE A 121 -7.54 0.72 -19.33
C PHE A 121 -8.67 0.45 -20.32
N ILE A 122 -9.43 -0.63 -20.14
CA ILE A 122 -10.59 -0.94 -20.96
C ILE A 122 -11.66 0.15 -20.82
N LEU A 123 -11.96 0.61 -19.61
CA LEU A 123 -12.96 1.66 -19.36
C LEU A 123 -12.56 2.98 -20.02
N LYS A 124 -11.30 3.38 -19.93
CA LYS A 124 -10.79 4.60 -20.53
C LYS A 124 -10.92 4.60 -22.05
N TYR A 125 -10.61 3.48 -22.68
CA TYR A 125 -10.59 3.35 -24.13
C TYR A 125 -11.83 2.64 -24.71
N ARG A 126 -12.93 2.58 -23.94
CA ARG A 126 -14.16 1.85 -24.34
C ARG A 126 -14.72 2.23 -25.72
N GLN A 127 -14.54 3.48 -26.13
CA GLN A 127 -15.02 3.97 -27.45
C GLN A 127 -14.07 3.63 -28.60
N THR A 128 -12.81 3.33 -28.31
CA THR A 128 -11.75 3.04 -29.28
C THR A 128 -11.20 1.62 -29.17
N LEU A 129 -11.96 0.70 -28.55
CA LEU A 129 -11.52 -0.68 -28.29
C LEU A 129 -11.05 -1.41 -29.56
N LYS A 130 -11.77 -1.24 -30.68
CA LYS A 130 -11.39 -1.86 -31.96
C LYS A 130 -10.03 -1.36 -32.45
N GLN A 131 -9.74 -0.08 -32.30
CA GLN A 131 -8.47 0.52 -32.73
C GLN A 131 -7.31 0.10 -31.82
N ARG A 132 -7.58 -0.16 -30.55
CA ARG A 132 -6.60 -0.55 -29.54
C ARG A 132 -6.62 -2.04 -29.18
N PHE A 133 -7.17 -2.86 -30.08
CA PHE A 133 -7.29 -4.30 -29.84
C PHE A 133 -5.95 -4.99 -29.56
N LYS A 134 -4.88 -4.57 -30.26
CA LYS A 134 -3.53 -5.11 -30.05
C LYS A 134 -3.00 -4.81 -28.63
N GLU A 135 -3.18 -3.57 -28.16
CA GLU A 135 -2.76 -3.17 -26.80
C GLU A 135 -3.55 -3.93 -25.73
N ILE A 136 -4.86 -4.12 -25.93
CA ILE A 136 -5.71 -4.88 -25.01
C ILE A 136 -5.27 -6.35 -24.96
N LEU A 137 -4.99 -6.95 -26.10
CA LEU A 137 -4.51 -8.33 -26.18
C LEU A 137 -3.16 -8.50 -25.46
N ILE A 138 -2.21 -7.61 -25.73
CA ILE A 138 -0.89 -7.63 -25.09
C ILE A 138 -1.02 -7.44 -23.58
N PHE A 139 -1.89 -6.53 -23.12
CA PHE A 139 -2.13 -6.32 -21.70
C PHE A 139 -2.82 -7.54 -21.05
N GLY A 140 -3.77 -8.17 -21.75
CA GLY A 140 -4.41 -9.42 -21.30
C GLY A 140 -3.41 -10.56 -21.15
N CYS A 141 -2.48 -10.73 -22.10
CA CYS A 141 -1.38 -11.68 -21.99
C CYS A 141 -0.47 -11.35 -20.79
N PHE A 142 -0.10 -10.08 -20.60
CA PHE A 142 0.68 -9.63 -19.45
C PHE A 142 -0.04 -9.94 -18.12
N LEU A 143 -1.33 -9.63 -18.01
CA LEU A 143 -2.14 -9.96 -16.84
C LEU A 143 -2.12 -11.47 -16.55
N SER A 144 -2.31 -12.30 -17.58
CA SER A 144 -2.26 -13.76 -17.44
C SER A 144 -0.91 -14.23 -16.95
N LEU A 145 0.20 -13.69 -17.47
CA LEU A 145 1.55 -14.01 -17.03
C LEU A 145 1.79 -13.62 -15.57
N VAL A 146 1.36 -12.42 -15.15
CA VAL A 146 1.47 -12.00 -13.74
C VAL A 146 0.69 -12.95 -12.83
N LEU A 147 -0.53 -13.32 -13.21
CA LEU A 147 -1.37 -14.22 -12.41
C LEU A 147 -0.82 -15.66 -12.30
N THR A 148 0.04 -16.08 -13.21
CA THR A 148 0.67 -17.43 -13.18
C THR A 148 1.94 -17.47 -12.33
N ILE A 149 2.54 -16.34 -11.94
CA ILE A 149 3.78 -16.31 -11.14
C ILE A 149 3.73 -17.24 -9.92
N PRO A 150 2.68 -17.23 -9.04
CA PRO A 150 2.63 -18.10 -7.87
C PRO A 150 2.65 -19.59 -8.21
N PHE A 151 1.99 -19.97 -9.32
CA PHE A 151 1.90 -21.38 -9.74
C PHE A 151 3.24 -21.90 -10.25
N ILE A 152 3.97 -21.07 -10.99
CA ILE A 152 5.30 -21.40 -11.50
C ILE A 152 6.27 -21.55 -10.33
N TYR A 153 6.24 -20.61 -9.40
CA TYR A 153 7.24 -20.53 -8.32
C TYR A 153 7.00 -21.57 -7.20
N LYS A 154 5.75 -21.96 -6.95
CA LYS A 154 5.42 -22.98 -5.97
C LYS A 154 6.18 -24.30 -6.20
N ASN A 155 6.51 -24.60 -7.46
CA ASN A 155 7.26 -25.78 -7.84
C ASN A 155 8.77 -25.66 -7.56
N PHE A 156 9.28 -24.46 -7.29
CA PHE A 156 10.69 -24.18 -7.05
C PHE A 156 11.04 -23.85 -5.58
N GLN A 157 10.04 -23.75 -4.69
CA GLN A 157 10.33 -23.46 -3.28
C GLN A 157 10.83 -24.72 -2.55
N PRO A 158 12.03 -24.66 -1.92
CA PRO A 158 12.38 -25.64 -0.90
C PRO A 158 11.44 -25.44 0.31
N ASN A 159 10.93 -26.55 0.85
CA ASN A 159 9.95 -26.59 1.95
C ASN A 159 10.45 -26.05 3.32
N ASN A 160 11.49 -25.24 3.35
CA ASN A 160 12.23 -24.84 4.55
C ASN A 160 12.07 -23.35 4.86
N ILE A 161 10.88 -22.92 5.28
CA ILE A 161 10.77 -21.72 6.10
C ILE A 161 10.88 -22.19 7.56
N GLU A 162 12.03 -21.96 8.19
CA GLU A 162 12.19 -22.13 9.63
C GLU A 162 11.32 -21.12 10.36
N VAL A 163 10.11 -21.54 10.70
CA VAL A 163 9.24 -20.81 11.62
C VAL A 163 9.60 -21.24 13.03
N ALA A 164 9.73 -20.30 13.96
CA ALA A 164 10.06 -20.61 15.35
C ALA A 164 9.14 -21.72 15.91
N PRO A 165 9.68 -22.74 16.61
CA PRO A 165 8.91 -23.91 17.08
C PRO A 165 7.65 -23.54 17.86
N LYS A 166 7.72 -22.54 18.75
CA LYS A 166 6.56 -22.04 19.51
C LYS A 166 5.44 -21.49 18.62
N THR A 167 5.81 -20.80 17.55
CA THR A 167 4.84 -20.27 16.57
C THR A 167 4.15 -21.40 15.81
N ILE A 168 4.89 -22.47 15.46
CA ILE A 168 4.34 -23.63 14.79
C ILE A 168 3.32 -24.35 15.68
N GLU A 169 3.63 -24.53 16.96
CA GLU A 169 2.75 -25.20 17.91
C GLU A 169 1.47 -24.41 18.15
N MET A 170 1.58 -23.09 18.35
CA MET A 170 0.44 -22.19 18.46
C MET A 170 -0.46 -22.26 17.21
N ILE A 171 0.13 -22.20 16.03
CA ILE A 171 -0.59 -22.30 14.75
C ILE A 171 -1.31 -23.64 14.63
N LYS A 172 -0.67 -24.76 14.98
CA LYS A 172 -1.28 -26.10 14.93
C LYS A 172 -2.45 -26.21 15.89
N ASN A 173 -2.30 -25.76 17.14
CA ASN A 173 -3.35 -25.81 18.16
C ASN A 173 -4.54 -24.93 17.80
N SER A 174 -4.29 -23.66 17.40
CA SER A 174 -5.33 -22.76 16.93
C SER A 174 -6.05 -23.29 15.69
N ARG A 175 -5.33 -23.89 14.75
CA ARG A 175 -5.93 -24.51 13.56
C ARG A 175 -6.88 -25.64 13.90
N LYS A 176 -6.52 -26.51 14.87
CA LYS A 176 -7.38 -27.62 15.32
C LYS A 176 -8.68 -27.11 15.92
N VAL A 177 -8.58 -26.11 16.83
CA VAL A 177 -9.74 -25.50 17.48
C VAL A 177 -10.63 -24.76 16.47
N LEU A 178 -10.05 -23.96 15.59
CA LEU A 178 -10.80 -23.23 14.56
C LEU A 178 -11.46 -24.17 13.56
N LYS A 179 -10.78 -25.24 13.15
CA LYS A 179 -11.37 -26.24 12.24
C LYS A 179 -12.61 -26.88 12.85
N ALA A 180 -12.58 -27.25 14.13
CA ALA A 180 -13.73 -27.81 14.83
C ALA A 180 -14.90 -26.80 14.93
N LYS A 181 -14.60 -25.51 15.23
CA LYS A 181 -15.60 -24.44 15.29
C LYS A 181 -16.25 -24.13 13.93
N LEU A 182 -15.53 -24.34 12.83
CA LEU A 182 -15.95 -23.99 11.48
C LEU A 182 -16.53 -25.20 10.70
N GLU A 183 -16.54 -26.40 11.27
CA GLU A 183 -16.86 -27.64 10.56
C GLU A 183 -18.22 -27.62 9.83
N ASN A 184 -19.21 -26.93 10.41
CA ASN A 184 -20.56 -26.84 9.86
C ASN A 184 -20.85 -25.50 9.17
N GLN A 185 -19.86 -24.65 8.91
CA GLN A 185 -20.05 -23.33 8.32
C GLN A 185 -19.82 -23.33 6.81
N TYR A 186 -20.70 -22.63 6.10
CA TYR A 186 -20.44 -22.27 4.70
C TYR A 186 -19.12 -21.51 4.60
N PHE A 187 -18.28 -21.84 3.61
CA PHE A 187 -16.96 -21.24 3.41
C PHE A 187 -15.94 -21.53 4.53
N SER A 188 -16.10 -22.61 5.28
CA SER A 188 -15.21 -23.00 6.39
C SER A 188 -13.70 -22.97 6.03
N LYS A 189 -13.32 -23.41 4.84
CA LYS A 189 -11.93 -23.34 4.34
C LYS A 189 -11.42 -21.91 4.21
N THR A 190 -12.23 -21.00 3.64
CA THR A 190 -11.89 -19.57 3.45
C THR A 190 -11.76 -18.88 4.80
N LEU A 191 -12.72 -19.09 5.71
CA LEU A 191 -12.68 -18.52 7.06
C LEU A 191 -11.48 -19.04 7.85
N LEU A 192 -11.13 -20.32 7.70
CA LEU A 192 -9.93 -20.87 8.31
C LEU A 192 -8.66 -20.19 7.79
N ILE A 193 -8.53 -19.98 6.47
CA ILE A 193 -7.39 -19.30 5.87
C ILE A 193 -7.29 -17.85 6.40
N ILE A 194 -8.39 -17.12 6.45
CA ILE A 194 -8.44 -15.74 6.94
C ILE A 194 -7.95 -15.68 8.39
N ASN A 195 -8.53 -16.48 9.29
CA ASN A 195 -8.14 -16.48 10.71
C ASN A 195 -6.69 -16.91 10.89
N MET A 196 -6.21 -17.92 10.16
CA MET A 196 -4.82 -18.40 10.24
C MET A 196 -3.83 -17.36 9.71
N THR A 197 -4.19 -16.61 8.66
CA THR A 197 -3.34 -15.52 8.16
C THR A 197 -3.22 -14.40 9.19
N ARG A 198 -4.32 -14.05 9.83
CA ARG A 198 -4.37 -13.04 10.88
C ARG A 198 -3.49 -13.43 12.09
N LEU A 199 -3.62 -14.68 12.55
CA LEU A 199 -2.82 -15.23 13.65
C LEU A 199 -1.31 -15.18 13.37
N LYS A 200 -0.88 -15.41 12.13
CA LYS A 200 0.54 -15.30 11.74
C LYS A 200 1.11 -13.89 11.95
N PHE A 201 0.31 -12.85 11.73
CA PHE A 201 0.74 -11.46 11.92
C PHE A 201 0.67 -11.00 13.39
N ILE A 202 -0.18 -11.60 14.20
CA ILE A 202 -0.29 -11.29 15.63
C ILE A 202 0.90 -11.88 16.40
N GLY A 203 1.35 -13.08 15.99
CA GLY A 203 2.43 -13.81 16.66
C GLY A 203 1.96 -14.57 17.91
N PRO A 204 2.88 -15.28 18.59
CA PRO A 204 2.55 -16.12 19.74
C PRO A 204 2.26 -15.33 21.04
N GLU A 205 2.74 -14.10 21.12
CA GLU A 205 2.55 -13.26 22.30
C GLU A 205 1.68 -12.05 21.90
N MET A 206 0.41 -12.06 22.36
CA MET A 206 -0.45 -10.88 22.26
C MET A 206 0.06 -9.83 23.26
N GLU A 207 0.89 -8.91 22.77
CA GLU A 207 1.41 -7.86 23.62
C GLU A 207 0.41 -6.70 23.75
N PRO A 208 -0.01 -6.34 24.99
CA PRO A 208 -0.80 -5.13 25.20
C PRO A 208 -0.10 -3.89 24.60
N GLY A 209 -0.86 -3.05 23.87
CA GLY A 209 -0.34 -1.83 23.23
C GLY A 209 0.37 -2.02 21.89
N SER A 210 0.73 -3.25 21.49
CA SER A 210 1.28 -3.54 20.16
C SER A 210 0.34 -4.31 19.25
N THR A 211 -0.79 -4.78 19.77
CA THR A 211 -1.78 -5.56 19.02
C THR A 211 -3.10 -4.84 18.99
N ILE A 212 -3.72 -4.78 17.81
CA ILE A 212 -5.07 -4.25 17.59
C ILE A 212 -5.98 -5.42 17.25
N ASP A 213 -7.11 -5.54 17.99
CA ASP A 213 -8.15 -6.55 17.79
C ASP A 213 -7.58 -7.98 17.65
N GLY A 214 -6.59 -8.33 18.49
CA GLY A 214 -5.89 -9.61 18.41
C GLY A 214 -6.75 -10.83 18.74
N ASP A 215 -7.83 -10.63 19.49
CA ASP A 215 -8.82 -11.61 19.95
C ASP A 215 -9.93 -11.87 18.90
N VAL A 216 -10.05 -11.03 17.89
CA VAL A 216 -11.10 -11.17 16.86
C VAL A 216 -10.90 -12.42 16.02
N THR A 217 -11.92 -13.26 15.98
CA THR A 217 -12.01 -14.48 15.14
C THR A 217 -13.29 -14.45 14.33
N PHE A 218 -13.20 -14.84 13.05
CA PHE A 218 -14.33 -14.86 12.13
C PHE A 218 -14.92 -16.26 12.07
N LEU A 219 -16.15 -16.43 12.52
CA LEU A 219 -16.85 -17.71 12.53
C LEU A 219 -17.82 -17.86 11.35
N ASN A 220 -18.26 -16.75 10.76
CA ASN A 220 -19.12 -16.73 9.59
C ASN A 220 -18.78 -15.56 8.68
N ILE A 221 -19.39 -15.49 7.49
CA ILE A 221 -19.16 -14.39 6.54
C ILE A 221 -19.70 -13.05 7.05
N GLY A 222 -20.76 -13.08 7.85
CA GLY A 222 -21.32 -11.87 8.48
C GLY A 222 -20.27 -11.17 9.35
N ASP A 223 -19.49 -11.94 10.16
CA ASP A 223 -18.40 -11.39 10.99
C ASP A 223 -17.36 -10.70 10.11
N VAL A 224 -16.99 -11.33 8.97
CA VAL A 224 -16.04 -10.77 8.01
C VAL A 224 -16.55 -9.44 7.46
N LEU A 225 -17.80 -9.39 7.00
CA LEU A 225 -18.41 -8.18 6.43
C LEU A 225 -18.55 -7.07 7.47
N MET A 226 -18.96 -7.38 8.69
CA MET A 226 -19.07 -6.42 9.79
C MET A 226 -17.71 -5.86 10.21
N PHE A 227 -16.64 -6.62 10.04
CA PHE A 227 -15.28 -6.15 10.36
C PHE A 227 -14.67 -5.24 9.29
N VAL A 228 -15.17 -5.25 8.05
CA VAL A 228 -14.60 -4.43 6.95
C VAL A 228 -14.49 -2.95 7.32
N PRO A 229 -15.51 -2.25 7.85
CA PRO A 229 -15.37 -0.84 8.24
C PRO A 229 -14.26 -0.63 9.29
N ARG A 230 -14.16 -1.53 10.26
CA ARG A 230 -13.11 -1.50 11.29
C ARG A 230 -11.73 -1.73 10.68
N ALA A 231 -11.59 -2.68 9.75
CA ALA A 231 -10.34 -2.93 9.02
C ALA A 231 -9.87 -1.71 8.22
N VAL A 232 -10.79 -1.00 7.55
CA VAL A 232 -10.49 0.26 6.86
C VAL A 232 -9.92 1.29 7.83
N LEU A 233 -10.55 1.49 8.98
CA LEU A 233 -10.09 2.44 9.99
C LEU A 233 -8.72 2.04 10.54
N ILE A 234 -8.51 0.77 10.88
CA ILE A 234 -7.22 0.27 11.38
C ILE A 234 -6.12 0.48 10.33
N GLY A 235 -6.33 0.01 9.11
CA GLY A 235 -5.33 0.10 8.05
C GLY A 235 -4.96 1.53 7.69
N THR A 236 -5.93 2.45 7.72
CA THR A 236 -5.72 3.84 7.32
C THR A 236 -5.28 4.73 8.48
N LEU A 237 -5.88 4.60 9.66
CA LEU A 237 -5.76 5.58 10.74
C LEU A 237 -4.97 5.10 11.96
N ALA A 238 -4.68 3.80 12.14
CA ALA A 238 -3.89 3.36 13.29
C ALA A 238 -2.43 3.89 13.18
N PRO A 239 -1.72 4.12 14.31
CA PRO A 239 -2.20 4.06 15.69
C PRO A 239 -3.20 5.17 16.01
N PHE A 240 -4.27 4.80 16.70
CA PHE A 240 -5.30 5.76 17.06
C PHE A 240 -4.83 6.77 18.14
N PRO A 241 -5.40 7.99 18.20
CA PRO A 241 -4.97 9.05 19.12
C PRO A 241 -4.93 8.64 20.60
N ASN A 242 -5.82 7.74 21.02
CA ASN A 242 -5.86 7.24 22.39
C ASN A 242 -4.59 6.45 22.79
N THR A 243 -3.85 5.91 21.81
CA THR A 243 -2.64 5.12 22.07
C THR A 243 -1.33 5.90 21.86
N TRP A 244 -1.38 7.18 21.45
CA TRP A 244 -0.19 7.95 21.09
C TRP A 244 0.76 8.21 22.25
N PHE A 245 0.23 8.31 23.48
CA PHE A 245 1.00 8.61 24.69
C PHE A 245 1.36 7.36 25.51
N GLU A 246 0.95 6.18 25.07
CA GLU A 246 1.30 4.92 25.70
C GLU A 246 2.77 4.58 25.45
N GLN A 247 3.37 3.81 26.36
CA GLN A 247 4.74 3.36 26.21
C GLN A 247 4.82 2.21 25.20
N GLY A 248 5.55 2.43 24.10
CA GLY A 248 5.86 1.38 23.13
C GLY A 248 6.99 0.48 23.63
N LYS A 249 6.90 -0.84 23.45
CA LYS A 249 7.93 -1.78 23.91
C LYS A 249 9.24 -1.67 23.14
N SER A 250 9.20 -1.62 21.81
CA SER A 250 10.40 -1.69 20.97
C SER A 250 11.12 -0.34 20.84
N PHE A 251 10.39 0.77 20.75
CA PHE A 251 10.94 2.12 20.52
C PHE A 251 10.67 3.09 21.68
N GLY A 252 10.15 2.60 22.80
CA GLY A 252 9.81 3.40 23.95
C GLY A 252 8.76 4.49 23.68
N LYS A 253 8.71 5.50 24.56
CA LYS A 253 7.76 6.63 24.46
C LYS A 253 8.09 7.56 23.28
N ILE A 254 9.38 7.78 23.00
CA ILE A 254 9.84 8.69 21.94
C ILE A 254 9.41 8.16 20.57
N GLY A 255 9.64 6.88 20.27
CA GLY A 255 9.22 6.29 19.00
C GLY A 255 7.71 6.35 18.79
N ARG A 256 6.92 6.22 19.86
CA ARG A 256 5.46 6.37 19.79
C ARG A 256 5.05 7.81 19.47
N LEU A 257 5.69 8.80 20.07
CA LEU A 257 5.43 10.23 19.81
C LEU A 257 5.80 10.61 18.37
N ILE A 258 6.92 10.11 17.86
CA ILE A 258 7.31 10.32 16.44
C ILE A 258 6.23 9.76 15.51
N SER A 259 5.81 8.51 15.73
CA SER A 259 4.75 7.88 14.92
C SER A 259 3.41 8.62 15.04
N ALA A 260 3.10 9.19 16.20
CA ALA A 260 1.92 10.01 16.44
C ALA A 260 1.97 11.32 15.65
N ALA A 261 3.11 12.01 15.64
CA ALA A 261 3.30 13.23 14.87
C ALA A 261 3.14 13.01 13.36
N GLU A 262 3.76 11.94 12.83
CA GLU A 262 3.58 11.55 11.42
C GLU A 262 2.12 11.21 11.10
N THR A 263 1.45 10.47 11.98
CA THR A 263 0.03 10.11 11.80
C THR A 263 -0.86 11.36 11.85
N PHE A 264 -0.55 12.35 12.68
CA PHE A 264 -1.27 13.61 12.74
C PHE A 264 -1.12 14.42 11.44
N VAL A 265 0.10 14.52 10.91
CA VAL A 265 0.34 15.16 9.59
C VAL A 265 -0.44 14.41 8.49
N PHE A 266 -0.42 13.09 8.53
CA PHE A 266 -1.19 12.27 7.60
C PHE A 266 -2.70 12.54 7.69
N TYR A 267 -3.28 12.71 8.88
CA TYR A 267 -4.70 13.05 9.04
C TYR A 267 -5.06 14.38 8.39
N ILE A 268 -4.21 15.39 8.55
CA ILE A 268 -4.40 16.69 7.87
C ILE A 268 -4.40 16.50 6.36
N LEU A 269 -3.43 15.73 5.83
CA LEU A 269 -3.34 15.46 4.40
C LEU A 269 -4.53 14.63 3.87
N MET A 270 -5.09 13.73 4.68
CA MET A 270 -6.31 12.98 4.32
C MET A 270 -7.53 13.92 4.16
N ILE A 271 -7.67 14.91 5.04
CA ILE A 271 -8.71 15.94 4.89
C ILE A 271 -8.49 16.72 3.60
N CYS A 272 -7.26 17.14 3.33
CA CYS A 272 -6.91 17.82 2.09
C CYS A 272 -7.13 16.94 0.84
N ALA A 273 -6.89 15.64 0.94
CA ALA A 273 -7.11 14.69 -0.16
C ALA A 273 -8.56 14.68 -0.66
N ALA A 274 -9.54 14.90 0.22
CA ALA A 274 -10.95 15.00 -0.16
C ALA A 274 -11.18 16.12 -1.20
N PHE A 275 -10.51 17.26 -1.06
CA PHE A 275 -10.59 18.36 -2.02
C PHE A 275 -9.99 17.99 -3.37
N THR A 276 -8.89 17.25 -3.38
CA THR A 276 -8.32 16.73 -4.63
C THR A 276 -9.25 15.73 -5.30
N ILE A 277 -9.79 14.78 -4.56
CA ILE A 277 -10.71 13.76 -5.10
C ILE A 277 -11.93 14.45 -5.71
N TYR A 278 -12.48 15.46 -5.04
CA TYR A 278 -13.59 16.24 -5.57
C TYR A 278 -13.21 17.01 -6.84
N ALA A 279 -12.08 17.71 -6.85
CA ALA A 279 -11.63 18.51 -7.99
C ALA A 279 -11.29 17.61 -9.21
N TYR A 280 -10.68 16.44 -8.97
CA TYR A 280 -10.25 15.49 -10.00
C TYR A 280 -11.20 14.28 -10.14
N ARG A 281 -12.48 14.42 -9.76
CA ARG A 281 -13.47 13.31 -9.78
C ARG A 281 -13.69 12.66 -11.16
N LYS A 282 -13.25 13.32 -12.24
CA LYS A 282 -13.30 12.78 -13.61
C LYS A 282 -12.00 12.10 -14.04
N SER A 283 -10.91 12.19 -13.26
CA SER A 283 -9.63 11.59 -13.59
C SER A 283 -9.60 10.12 -13.16
N ILE A 284 -9.45 9.24 -14.13
CA ILE A 284 -9.34 7.79 -13.90
C ILE A 284 -8.05 7.49 -13.13
N GLU A 285 -6.98 8.21 -13.42
CA GLU A 285 -5.66 8.04 -12.80
C GLU A 285 -5.70 8.32 -11.29
N VAL A 286 -6.43 9.37 -10.88
CA VAL A 286 -6.60 9.70 -9.45
C VAL A 286 -7.43 8.62 -8.76
N TRP A 287 -8.52 8.16 -9.38
CA TRP A 287 -9.33 7.08 -8.85
C TRP A 287 -8.57 5.76 -8.75
N PHE A 288 -7.64 5.50 -9.65
CA PHE A 288 -6.76 4.33 -9.58
C PHE A 288 -5.91 4.35 -8.29
N LEU A 289 -5.28 5.50 -7.96
CA LEU A 289 -4.51 5.63 -6.72
C LEU A 289 -5.40 5.49 -5.48
N VAL A 290 -6.57 6.16 -5.48
CA VAL A 290 -7.52 6.08 -4.36
C VAL A 290 -7.97 4.65 -4.13
N PHE A 291 -8.34 3.94 -5.20
CA PHE A 291 -8.77 2.56 -5.14
C PHE A 291 -7.68 1.63 -4.60
N LEU A 292 -6.45 1.73 -5.12
CA LEU A 292 -5.32 0.93 -4.63
C LEU A 292 -5.00 1.22 -3.17
N ALA A 293 -4.95 2.49 -2.79
CA ALA A 293 -4.70 2.88 -1.42
C ALA A 293 -5.78 2.35 -0.47
N PHE A 294 -7.06 2.46 -0.87
CA PHE A 294 -8.18 1.94 -0.10
C PHE A 294 -8.15 0.41 0.03
N CYS A 295 -7.98 -0.31 -1.07
CA CYS A 295 -7.91 -1.78 -1.05
C CYS A 295 -6.71 -2.27 -0.22
N GLY A 296 -5.55 -1.63 -0.39
CA GLY A 296 -4.34 -2.01 0.31
C GLY A 296 -4.40 -1.74 1.81
N THR A 297 -4.82 -0.53 2.23
CA THR A 297 -4.98 -0.21 3.65
C THR A 297 -6.04 -1.09 4.31
N SER A 298 -7.18 -1.32 3.64
CA SER A 298 -8.24 -2.20 4.14
C SER A 298 -7.74 -3.64 4.34
N SER A 299 -7.02 -4.17 3.36
CA SER A 299 -6.42 -5.52 3.46
C SER A 299 -5.43 -5.61 4.61
N LEU A 300 -4.57 -4.61 4.78
CA LEU A 300 -3.63 -4.57 5.90
C LEU A 300 -4.35 -4.51 7.25
N GLY A 301 -5.33 -3.62 7.41
CA GLY A 301 -6.12 -3.53 8.65
C GLY A 301 -6.92 -4.79 8.94
N PHE A 302 -7.28 -5.55 7.88
CA PHE A 302 -7.99 -6.81 8.02
C PHE A 302 -7.09 -7.93 8.53
N PHE A 303 -5.86 -8.04 8.01
CA PHE A 303 -4.99 -9.18 8.31
C PHE A 303 -3.92 -8.87 9.36
N VAL A 304 -3.42 -7.64 9.43
CA VAL A 304 -2.25 -7.30 10.25
C VAL A 304 -2.69 -6.72 11.59
N GLY A 305 -2.74 -7.56 12.61
CA GLY A 305 -3.07 -7.14 13.97
C GLY A 305 -1.90 -6.50 14.75
N ASN A 306 -0.66 -6.63 14.28
CA ASN A 306 0.50 -6.03 14.92
C ASN A 306 0.75 -4.60 14.41
N VAL A 307 0.70 -3.60 15.30
CA VAL A 307 0.82 -2.16 14.97
C VAL A 307 2.15 -1.83 14.29
N GLY A 308 3.26 -2.37 14.75
CA GLY A 308 4.58 -2.09 14.17
C GLY A 308 4.72 -2.65 12.75
N THR A 309 4.21 -3.87 12.52
CA THR A 309 4.19 -4.47 11.19
C THR A 309 3.24 -3.72 10.26
N LEU A 310 2.05 -3.35 10.75
CA LEU A 310 1.07 -2.56 10.01
C LEU A 310 1.69 -1.23 9.57
N TYR A 311 2.40 -0.54 10.48
CA TYR A 311 3.02 0.75 10.21
C TYR A 311 4.01 0.70 9.06
N ARG A 312 4.85 -0.34 9.00
CA ARG A 312 5.81 -0.53 7.89
C ARG A 312 5.16 -0.88 6.56
N LEU A 313 4.17 -1.78 6.60
CA LEU A 313 3.53 -2.29 5.37
C LEU A 313 2.66 -1.26 4.67
N ARG A 314 2.07 -0.33 5.41
CA ARG A 314 1.15 0.66 4.85
C ARG A 314 1.81 1.84 4.14
N TYR A 315 3.14 2.04 4.25
CA TYR A 315 3.82 3.14 3.57
C TYR A 315 3.50 3.23 2.09
N VAL A 316 3.43 2.10 1.40
CA VAL A 316 3.07 2.04 -0.01
C VAL A 316 1.76 2.75 -0.29
N PHE A 317 0.75 2.53 0.54
CA PHE A 317 -0.59 3.09 0.38
C PHE A 317 -0.68 4.52 0.92
N TRP A 318 -0.01 4.79 2.02
CA TRP A 318 0.05 6.13 2.60
C TRP A 318 0.71 7.13 1.66
N PHE A 319 1.77 6.75 0.98
CA PHE A 319 2.46 7.63 0.05
C PHE A 319 1.56 8.03 -1.13
N MET A 320 0.71 7.14 -1.63
CA MET A 320 -0.30 7.50 -2.62
C MET A 320 -1.27 8.55 -2.08
N LEU A 321 -1.76 8.38 -0.85
CA LEU A 321 -2.69 9.31 -0.21
C LEU A 321 -2.01 10.66 0.11
N ILE A 322 -0.72 10.65 0.49
CA ILE A 322 0.07 11.87 0.70
C ILE A 322 0.23 12.65 -0.60
N ILE A 323 0.51 12.01 -1.74
CA ILE A 323 0.57 12.67 -3.05
C ILE A 323 -0.76 13.38 -3.34
N ILE A 324 -1.88 12.69 -3.13
CA ILE A 324 -3.23 13.26 -3.32
C ILE A 324 -3.49 14.40 -2.33
N GLY A 325 -3.11 14.23 -1.07
CA GLY A 325 -3.27 15.22 -0.01
C GLY A 325 -2.48 16.51 -0.27
N CYS A 326 -1.23 16.39 -0.71
CA CYS A 326 -0.40 17.54 -1.07
C CYS A 326 -1.04 18.39 -2.18
N ARG A 327 -1.65 17.76 -3.19
CA ARG A 327 -2.43 18.49 -4.19
C ARG A 327 -3.60 19.23 -3.57
N GLY A 328 -4.28 18.62 -2.61
CA GLY A 328 -5.40 19.23 -1.88
C GLY A 328 -5.02 20.48 -1.10
N VAL A 329 -3.83 20.50 -0.50
CA VAL A 329 -3.28 21.70 0.16
C VAL A 329 -3.22 22.86 -0.82
N PHE A 330 -2.67 22.67 -2.03
CA PHE A 330 -2.59 23.73 -3.04
C PHE A 330 -3.99 24.16 -3.52
N ILE A 331 -4.93 23.24 -3.69
CA ILE A 331 -6.32 23.61 -4.05
C ILE A 331 -6.94 24.49 -2.97
N ILE A 332 -6.77 24.16 -1.70
CA ILE A 332 -7.29 24.95 -0.58
C ILE A 332 -6.63 26.34 -0.56
N MET A 333 -5.30 26.42 -0.73
CA MET A 333 -4.58 27.69 -0.79
C MET A 333 -5.08 28.59 -1.92
N ASP A 334 -5.32 28.03 -3.11
CA ASP A 334 -5.87 28.76 -4.26
C ASP A 334 -7.29 29.28 -4.00
N LEU A 335 -8.13 28.49 -3.30
CA LEU A 335 -9.49 28.88 -2.93
C LEU A 335 -9.48 30.07 -1.93
N ILE A 336 -8.61 29.99 -0.91
CA ILE A 336 -8.45 31.05 0.10
C ILE A 336 -7.96 32.34 -0.56
N SER A 337 -6.93 32.25 -1.41
CA SER A 337 -6.36 33.38 -2.13
C SER A 337 -7.42 34.09 -2.99
N LYS A 338 -8.18 33.33 -3.79
CA LYS A 338 -9.25 33.88 -4.63
C LYS A 338 -10.33 34.62 -3.83
N LYS A 339 -10.70 34.07 -2.66
CA LYS A 339 -11.69 34.67 -1.76
C LYS A 339 -11.16 36.00 -1.22
N TYR A 340 -9.92 36.04 -0.75
CA TYR A 340 -9.28 37.25 -0.21
C TYR A 340 -9.21 38.40 -1.24
N PHE A 341 -8.78 38.10 -2.48
CA PHE A 341 -8.73 39.12 -3.54
C PHE A 341 -10.12 39.59 -3.99
N LYS A 342 -11.15 38.77 -3.90
CA LYS A 342 -12.52 39.15 -4.19
C LYS A 342 -13.07 40.10 -3.13
N GLU A 343 -12.79 39.85 -1.86
CA GLU A 343 -13.21 40.72 -0.74
C GLU A 343 -12.51 42.10 -0.79
N GLN A 344 -11.23 42.14 -1.16
CA GLN A 344 -10.54 43.40 -1.35
C GLN A 344 -11.16 44.26 -2.48
N LYS A 345 -11.57 43.65 -3.60
CA LYS A 345 -12.22 44.38 -4.73
C LYS A 345 -13.63 44.89 -4.41
N ILE A 346 -14.28 44.39 -3.40
CA ILE A 346 -15.62 44.83 -2.97
C ILE A 346 -15.48 46.02 -1.99
N ASN A 347 -14.36 46.10 -1.26
CA ASN A 347 -14.11 47.13 -0.26
C ASN A 347 -13.32 48.37 -0.80
N THR A 348 -12.92 48.32 -2.07
CA THR A 348 -12.37 49.45 -2.84
C THR A 348 -13.39 49.98 -3.84
#